data_97716c63384c3f7898b2980b30aaa91e
#
_entry.id   97716c63384c3f7898b2980b30aaa91e
#
_cell.length_a   1.000
_cell.length_b   1.000
_cell.length_c   1.000
_cell.angle_alpha   90.00
_cell.angle_beta   90.00
_cell.angle_gamma   90.00
#
_symmetry.space_group_name_H-M   'P 1'
#
loop_
_entity.id
_entity.type
_entity.pdbx_description
1 polymer ?
#
loop_
_entity_poly.entity_id
_entity_poly.type
_entity_poly.pdbx_seq_one_letter_code
_entity_poly.pdbx_strand_id
1 'polypeptide(L)'
;MRSSIIVSVLLFFIVSLISCDDESTDTPKDQVTIEGKPYPYVKIGNQLWTASNYEGPGGVTYDASNTRPEYGKYYLKTELDAIAVPAGWRIPTLEDYSKLAQSYGIPIPSKLSDGEAVKALISTANWNNAKGTNTSGFNAYPANYIFINSTPIEGDIAEFWTADGETFSIQEAGTNLSSLRISLFQSNHPEYRFNVRFVKDVQ
;
A
#
# COMPACT_ATOMS: atom_id res chain seq x y z
N MET A 1 25.51 -59.33 -64.00
CA MET A 1 24.34 -58.57 -63.49
C MET A 1 24.57 -58.24 -62.04
N ARG A 2 24.91 -57.00 -61.74
CA ARG A 2 25.22 -56.54 -60.40
C ARG A 2 23.99 -55.73 -59.89
N SER A 3 23.32 -56.24 -58.82
CA SER A 3 22.25 -55.53 -58.12
C SER A 3 22.87 -54.61 -57.07
N SER A 4 22.58 -53.30 -57.22
CA SER A 4 22.97 -52.30 -56.22
C SER A 4 21.82 -52.15 -55.23
N ILE A 5 22.09 -52.39 -53.96
CA ILE A 5 21.17 -52.14 -52.84
C ILE A 5 21.42 -50.71 -52.34
N ILE A 6 20.42 -49.87 -52.50
CA ILE A 6 20.43 -48.52 -51.94
C ILE A 6 19.90 -48.60 -50.51
N VAL A 7 20.78 -48.33 -49.54
CA VAL A 7 20.40 -48.18 -48.12
C VAL A 7 20.04 -46.71 -47.87
N SER A 8 18.77 -46.50 -47.67
CA SER A 8 18.23 -45.17 -47.30
C SER A 8 18.36 -44.98 -45.80
N VAL A 9 19.29 -44.12 -45.36
CA VAL A 9 19.42 -43.73 -43.95
C VAL A 9 18.43 -42.60 -43.65
N LEU A 10 17.40 -42.95 -42.89
CA LEU A 10 16.41 -41.99 -42.40
C LEU A 10 16.96 -41.31 -41.14
N LEU A 11 17.37 -40.05 -41.25
CA LEU A 11 17.85 -39.24 -40.16
C LEU A 11 16.63 -38.67 -39.40
N PHE A 12 16.34 -39.23 -38.21
CA PHE A 12 15.31 -38.68 -37.31
C PHE A 12 15.90 -37.47 -36.58
N PHE A 13 15.44 -36.26 -36.94
CA PHE A 13 15.67 -35.04 -36.20
C PHE A 13 14.70 -35.00 -35.02
N ILE A 14 15.17 -35.30 -33.82
CA ILE A 14 14.45 -35.06 -32.57
C ILE A 14 14.56 -33.56 -32.26
N VAL A 15 13.50 -32.82 -32.57
CA VAL A 15 13.34 -31.44 -32.14
C VAL A 15 12.88 -31.49 -30.66
N SER A 16 13.80 -31.31 -29.74
CA SER A 16 13.47 -31.08 -28.34
C SER A 16 12.86 -29.69 -28.21
N LEU A 17 11.53 -29.62 -28.10
CA LEU A 17 10.83 -28.43 -27.66
C LEU A 17 11.17 -28.20 -26.18
N ILE A 18 12.13 -27.33 -25.92
CA ILE A 18 12.31 -26.76 -24.57
C ILE A 18 11.15 -25.78 -24.41
N SER A 19 10.08 -26.23 -23.75
CA SER A 19 9.07 -25.35 -23.17
C SER A 19 9.72 -24.60 -22.03
N CYS A 20 10.08 -23.35 -22.24
CA CYS A 20 10.31 -22.42 -21.15
C CYS A 20 8.93 -22.05 -20.60
N ASP A 21 8.48 -22.75 -19.59
CA ASP A 21 7.45 -22.24 -18.69
C ASP A 21 8.11 -21.15 -17.84
N ASP A 22 8.08 -19.92 -18.33
CA ASP A 22 8.25 -18.72 -17.51
C ASP A 22 6.96 -18.56 -16.69
N GLU A 23 6.77 -19.42 -15.70
CA GLU A 23 5.99 -19.06 -14.53
C GLU A 23 6.80 -18.00 -13.77
N SER A 24 6.63 -16.74 -14.14
CA SER A 24 6.94 -15.62 -13.25
C SER A 24 5.95 -15.69 -12.10
N THR A 25 6.20 -16.56 -11.13
CA THR A 25 5.64 -16.41 -9.79
C THR A 25 6.33 -15.18 -9.21
N ASP A 26 5.76 -14.03 -9.53
CA ASP A 26 6.10 -12.74 -8.92
C ASP A 26 5.58 -12.75 -7.49
N THR A 27 6.17 -13.64 -6.67
CA THR A 27 5.95 -13.64 -5.22
C THR A 27 6.68 -12.39 -4.73
N PRO A 28 6.00 -11.40 -4.16
CA PRO A 28 6.65 -10.22 -3.61
C PRO A 28 7.75 -10.68 -2.65
N LYS A 29 9.02 -10.39 -2.93
CA LYS A 29 10.16 -10.86 -2.14
C LYS A 29 10.10 -10.37 -0.70
N ASP A 30 9.39 -9.27 -0.47
CA ASP A 30 9.35 -8.55 0.78
C ASP A 30 7.90 -8.43 1.28
N GLN A 31 7.50 -9.33 2.19
CA GLN A 31 6.19 -9.31 2.82
C GLN A 31 6.26 -9.71 4.31
N VAL A 32 5.35 -9.15 5.10
CA VAL A 32 5.12 -9.52 6.50
C VAL A 32 3.75 -10.19 6.61
N THR A 33 3.68 -11.29 7.37
CA THR A 33 2.40 -11.93 7.69
C THR A 33 1.86 -11.38 8.99
N ILE A 34 0.66 -10.79 8.96
CA ILE A 34 -0.05 -10.26 10.12
C ILE A 34 -1.38 -10.98 10.20
N GLU A 35 -1.63 -11.68 11.30
CA GLU A 35 -2.86 -12.48 11.53
C GLU A 35 -3.21 -13.41 10.35
N GLY A 36 -2.17 -14.09 9.83
CA GLY A 36 -2.32 -15.08 8.75
C GLY A 36 -2.39 -14.49 7.34
N LYS A 37 -2.42 -13.16 7.18
CA LYS A 37 -2.47 -12.48 5.89
C LYS A 37 -1.12 -11.86 5.52
N PRO A 38 -0.60 -12.05 4.29
CA PRO A 38 0.61 -11.43 3.82
C PRO A 38 0.37 -9.97 3.40
N TYR A 39 1.25 -9.08 3.82
CA TYR A 39 1.28 -7.66 3.43
C TYR A 39 2.63 -7.35 2.80
N PRO A 40 2.68 -6.89 1.56
CA PRO A 40 3.91 -6.42 0.96
C PRO A 40 4.45 -5.21 1.74
N TYR A 41 5.77 -5.09 1.81
CA TYR A 41 6.39 -3.91 2.42
C TYR A 41 7.49 -3.33 1.56
N VAL A 42 7.80 -2.07 1.79
CA VAL A 42 8.85 -1.30 1.12
C VAL A 42 9.77 -0.66 2.15
N LYS A 43 11.02 -0.46 1.78
CA LYS A 43 11.98 0.29 2.60
C LYS A 43 11.92 1.76 2.24
N ILE A 44 11.65 2.61 3.24
CA ILE A 44 11.67 4.07 3.12
C ILE A 44 12.55 4.63 4.24
N GLY A 45 13.65 5.26 3.88
CA GLY A 45 14.66 5.67 4.85
C GLY A 45 15.21 4.46 5.62
N ASN A 46 15.14 4.52 6.93
CA ASN A 46 15.56 3.45 7.84
C ASN A 46 14.38 2.63 8.38
N GLN A 47 13.27 2.62 7.65
CA GLN A 47 12.05 1.91 8.07
C GLN A 47 11.51 1.03 6.94
N LEU A 48 10.88 -0.10 7.33
CA LEU A 48 10.04 -0.91 6.45
C LEU A 48 8.59 -0.52 6.71
N TRP A 49 7.82 -0.29 5.65
CA TRP A 49 6.42 0.12 5.71
C TRP A 49 5.56 -0.83 4.91
N THR A 50 4.41 -1.27 5.46
CA THR A 50 3.44 -2.01 4.64
C THR A 50 2.96 -1.16 3.48
N ALA A 51 2.93 -1.73 2.28
CA ALA A 51 2.54 -1.07 1.03
C ALA A 51 1.03 -1.12 0.77
N SER A 52 0.28 -1.81 1.64
CA SER A 52 -1.18 -1.88 1.61
C SER A 52 -1.77 -1.65 3.00
N ASN A 53 -3.04 -1.22 3.03
CA ASN A 53 -3.78 -1.04 4.26
C ASN A 53 -4.12 -2.39 4.90
N TYR A 54 -4.17 -2.41 6.21
CA TYR A 54 -4.58 -3.58 6.97
C TYR A 54 -6.04 -3.95 6.68
N GLU A 55 -6.30 -5.27 6.58
CA GLU A 55 -7.63 -5.83 6.31
C GLU A 55 -7.87 -7.14 7.08
N GLY A 56 -7.18 -7.30 8.22
CA GLY A 56 -7.33 -8.45 9.10
C GLY A 56 -8.64 -8.43 9.89
N PRO A 57 -8.73 -9.24 10.98
CA PRO A 57 -9.90 -9.30 11.85
C PRO A 57 -10.34 -7.93 12.37
N GLY A 58 -11.61 -7.77 12.68
CA GLY A 58 -12.20 -6.50 13.06
C GLY A 58 -12.38 -5.53 11.89
N GLY A 59 -12.65 -4.26 12.20
CA GLY A 59 -12.87 -3.21 11.22
C GLY A 59 -14.03 -3.45 10.28
N VAL A 60 -14.26 -2.50 9.38
CA VAL A 60 -15.30 -2.58 8.34
C VAL A 60 -14.70 -2.28 6.97
N THR A 61 -15.25 -2.86 5.92
CA THR A 61 -14.89 -2.60 4.53
C THR A 61 -15.47 -1.25 4.06
N TYR A 62 -15.02 -0.79 2.89
CA TYR A 62 -15.51 0.44 2.26
C TYR A 62 -17.04 0.49 2.18
N ASP A 63 -17.65 -0.61 1.77
CA ASP A 63 -19.09 -0.84 1.75
C ASP A 63 -19.40 -2.32 2.00
N ALA A 64 -20.69 -2.68 2.11
CA ALA A 64 -21.13 -4.04 2.39
C ALA A 64 -20.68 -5.06 1.32
N SER A 65 -20.44 -4.63 0.09
CA SER A 65 -20.00 -5.46 -1.04
C SER A 65 -18.48 -5.47 -1.23
N ASN A 66 -17.76 -4.67 -0.43
CA ASN A 66 -16.32 -4.44 -0.56
C ASN A 66 -15.91 -4.08 -2.00
N THR A 67 -16.55 -3.07 -2.55
CA THR A 67 -16.31 -2.65 -3.94
C THR A 67 -14.96 -1.96 -4.15
N ARG A 68 -14.23 -1.68 -3.05
CA ARG A 68 -12.88 -1.11 -3.03
C ARG A 68 -11.92 -1.95 -2.17
N PRO A 69 -11.64 -3.20 -2.55
CA PRO A 69 -10.78 -4.07 -1.74
C PRO A 69 -9.36 -3.50 -1.55
N GLU A 70 -8.88 -2.68 -2.50
CA GLU A 70 -7.58 -2.00 -2.42
C GLU A 70 -7.48 -0.98 -1.29
N TYR A 71 -8.61 -0.52 -0.74
CA TYR A 71 -8.63 0.39 0.40
C TYR A 71 -8.42 -0.31 1.74
N GLY A 72 -8.48 -1.65 1.78
CA GLY A 72 -8.40 -2.42 3.01
C GLY A 72 -9.63 -2.20 3.89
N LYS A 73 -9.43 -2.20 5.21
CA LYS A 73 -10.50 -1.94 6.17
C LYS A 73 -10.24 -0.69 7.01
N TYR A 74 -11.31 -0.22 7.64
CA TYR A 74 -11.34 0.95 8.51
C TYR A 74 -11.62 0.49 9.93
N TYR A 75 -10.79 0.95 10.88
CA TYR A 75 -10.81 0.51 12.26
C TYR A 75 -11.12 1.66 13.21
N LEU A 76 -11.88 1.37 14.28
CA LEU A 76 -11.95 2.27 15.44
C LEU A 76 -10.62 2.24 16.19
N LYS A 77 -10.32 3.32 16.93
CA LYS A 77 -9.14 3.36 17.79
C LYS A 77 -9.11 2.19 18.78
N THR A 78 -10.25 1.83 19.35
CA THR A 78 -10.38 0.74 20.33
C THR A 78 -10.12 -0.65 19.74
N GLU A 79 -10.13 -0.80 18.41
CA GLU A 79 -9.84 -2.06 17.72
C GLU A 79 -8.34 -2.25 17.48
N LEU A 80 -7.54 -1.18 17.57
CA LEU A 80 -6.09 -1.22 17.27
C LEU A 80 -5.31 -2.11 18.23
N ASP A 81 -5.64 -2.08 19.52
CA ASP A 81 -4.96 -2.84 20.56
C ASP A 81 -5.17 -4.36 20.44
N ALA A 82 -6.20 -4.77 19.71
CA ALA A 82 -6.51 -6.17 19.46
C ALA A 82 -5.71 -6.78 18.30
N ILE A 83 -5.01 -5.97 17.49
CA ILE A 83 -4.26 -6.44 16.33
C ILE A 83 -2.98 -7.14 16.78
N ALA A 84 -2.85 -8.44 16.46
CA ALA A 84 -1.66 -9.21 16.78
C ALA A 84 -0.50 -8.90 15.81
N VAL A 85 0.28 -7.87 16.13
CA VAL A 85 1.38 -7.40 15.28
C VAL A 85 2.63 -8.25 15.52
N PRO A 86 3.32 -8.77 14.46
CA PRO A 86 4.53 -9.56 14.58
C PRO A 86 5.69 -8.81 15.23
N ALA A 87 6.62 -9.56 15.83
CA ALA A 87 7.78 -8.99 16.50
C ALA A 87 8.56 -8.00 15.62
N GLY A 88 8.85 -6.82 16.18
CA GLY A 88 9.56 -5.73 15.53
C GLY A 88 8.69 -4.85 14.63
N TRP A 89 7.46 -5.25 14.30
CA TRP A 89 6.48 -4.40 13.63
C TRP A 89 5.58 -3.71 14.65
N ARG A 90 5.02 -2.57 14.29
CA ARG A 90 4.08 -1.80 15.12
C ARG A 90 3.17 -0.93 14.27
N ILE A 91 2.10 -0.43 14.86
CA ILE A 91 1.34 0.70 14.31
C ILE A 91 2.26 1.92 14.36
N PRO A 92 2.35 2.72 13.28
CA PRO A 92 3.22 3.88 13.24
C PRO A 92 2.84 4.94 14.27
N THR A 93 3.83 5.62 14.84
CA THR A 93 3.66 6.83 15.61
C THR A 93 3.64 8.07 14.72
N LEU A 94 3.33 9.24 15.28
CA LEU A 94 3.50 10.52 14.59
C LEU A 94 4.95 10.73 14.12
N GLU A 95 5.92 10.31 14.95
CA GLU A 95 7.33 10.42 14.62
C GLU A 95 7.71 9.53 13.43
N ASP A 96 7.13 8.32 13.33
CA ASP A 96 7.36 7.45 12.18
C ASP A 96 6.87 8.09 10.89
N TYR A 97 5.66 8.64 10.88
CA TYR A 97 5.14 9.36 9.71
C TYR A 97 5.96 10.62 9.39
N SER A 98 6.51 11.27 10.40
CA SER A 98 7.44 12.39 10.19
C SER A 98 8.72 11.94 9.49
N LYS A 99 9.31 10.80 9.90
CA LYS A 99 10.47 10.19 9.23
C LYS A 99 10.15 9.78 7.79
N LEU A 100 8.96 9.19 7.57
CA LEU A 100 8.48 8.86 6.23
C LEU A 100 8.49 10.11 5.33
N ALA A 101 7.84 11.19 5.76
CA ALA A 101 7.74 12.43 5.00
C ALA A 101 9.13 13.08 4.79
N GLN A 102 9.97 13.13 5.81
CA GLN A 102 11.31 13.67 5.75
C GLN A 102 12.22 12.93 4.75
N SER A 103 12.00 11.61 4.56
CA SER A 103 12.73 10.84 3.54
C SER A 103 12.50 11.35 2.11
N TYR A 104 11.45 12.15 1.91
CA TYR A 104 11.13 12.83 0.65
C TYR A 104 11.29 14.37 0.73
N GLY A 105 11.92 14.88 1.80
CA GLY A 105 12.10 16.30 2.03
C GLY A 105 10.82 17.07 2.36
N ILE A 106 9.79 16.37 2.81
CA ILE A 106 8.47 16.96 3.11
C ILE A 106 8.37 17.25 4.62
N PRO A 107 8.16 18.51 5.02
CA PRO A 107 7.85 18.85 6.41
C PRO A 107 6.42 18.44 6.79
N ILE A 108 6.13 18.28 8.09
CA ILE A 108 4.75 18.09 8.58
C ILE A 108 4.43 19.21 9.58
N PRO A 109 3.35 19.96 9.39
CA PRO A 109 2.48 19.96 8.21
C PRO A 109 3.22 20.45 6.96
N SER A 110 2.89 19.85 5.81
CA SER A 110 3.49 20.27 4.54
C SER A 110 2.83 21.54 4.01
N LYS A 111 3.54 22.23 3.10
CA LYS A 111 3.01 23.35 2.32
C LYS A 111 2.42 22.84 0.99
N LEU A 112 1.58 23.63 0.34
CA LEU A 112 1.05 23.29 -0.98
C LEU A 112 2.17 23.14 -2.04
N SER A 113 3.28 23.88 -1.88
CA SER A 113 4.45 23.76 -2.74
C SER A 113 5.15 22.41 -2.67
N ASP A 114 4.92 21.63 -1.61
CA ASP A 114 5.53 20.32 -1.43
C ASP A 114 4.77 19.21 -2.18
N GLY A 115 3.66 19.56 -2.84
CA GLY A 115 2.74 18.61 -3.47
C GLY A 115 3.39 17.67 -4.49
N GLU A 116 4.42 18.11 -5.22
CA GLU A 116 5.15 17.24 -6.15
C GLU A 116 5.89 16.11 -5.41
N ALA A 117 6.53 16.42 -4.28
CA ALA A 117 7.20 15.40 -3.46
C ALA A 117 6.17 14.44 -2.83
N VAL A 118 5.00 14.93 -2.43
CA VAL A 118 3.92 14.10 -1.86
C VAL A 118 3.39 13.08 -2.87
N LYS A 119 3.43 13.35 -4.18
CA LYS A 119 3.02 12.40 -5.23
C LYS A 119 3.77 11.07 -5.17
N ALA A 120 5.00 11.06 -4.64
CA ALA A 120 5.76 9.84 -4.46
C ALA A 120 5.09 8.86 -3.49
N LEU A 121 4.32 9.34 -2.52
CA LEU A 121 3.69 8.54 -1.46
C LEU A 121 2.32 8.01 -1.83
N ILE A 122 1.64 8.59 -2.82
CA ILE A 122 0.27 8.25 -3.17
C ILE A 122 0.18 7.28 -4.34
N SER A 123 -0.91 6.51 -4.36
CA SER A 123 -1.25 5.59 -5.44
C SER A 123 -1.38 6.31 -6.78
N THR A 124 -1.17 5.57 -7.87
CA THR A 124 -1.36 6.08 -9.24
C THR A 124 -2.83 6.15 -9.66
N ALA A 125 -3.74 5.63 -8.82
CA ALA A 125 -5.15 5.50 -9.12
C ALA A 125 -6.04 6.06 -8.00
N ASN A 126 -7.29 6.34 -8.34
CA ASN A 126 -8.41 6.70 -7.50
C ASN A 126 -8.39 8.11 -6.90
N TRP A 127 -7.31 8.88 -7.04
CA TRP A 127 -7.29 10.30 -6.68
C TRP A 127 -8.11 11.13 -7.67
N ASN A 128 -8.88 12.09 -7.18
CA ASN A 128 -9.78 12.88 -8.03
C ASN A 128 -9.02 13.74 -9.05
N ASN A 129 -8.00 14.45 -8.60
CA ASN A 129 -7.27 15.40 -9.43
C ASN A 129 -5.76 15.14 -9.43
N ALA A 130 -5.20 14.72 -8.31
CA ALA A 130 -3.78 14.47 -8.18
C ALA A 130 -3.35 13.23 -8.97
N LYS A 131 -2.17 13.31 -9.59
CA LYS A 131 -1.53 12.19 -10.29
C LYS A 131 -0.39 11.67 -9.46
N GLY A 132 -0.64 10.60 -8.68
CA GLY A 132 0.39 9.93 -7.91
C GLY A 132 1.43 9.26 -8.80
N THR A 133 2.66 9.17 -8.34
CA THR A 133 3.73 8.41 -9.01
C THR A 133 4.05 7.11 -8.29
N ASN A 134 3.69 7.02 -7.01
CA ASN A 134 3.98 5.88 -6.13
C ASN A 134 5.45 5.42 -6.16
N THR A 135 6.39 6.31 -6.44
CA THR A 135 7.82 5.95 -6.53
C THR A 135 8.40 5.50 -5.20
N SER A 136 7.74 5.79 -4.07
CA SER A 136 8.10 5.28 -2.76
C SER A 136 7.67 3.83 -2.52
N GLY A 137 6.66 3.34 -3.25
CA GLY A 137 5.95 2.11 -2.97
C GLY A 137 5.04 2.17 -1.73
N PHE A 138 4.91 3.31 -1.02
CA PHE A 138 4.01 3.46 0.11
C PHE A 138 2.53 3.29 -0.30
N ASN A 139 2.19 3.72 -1.50
CA ASN A 139 0.93 3.45 -2.19
C ASN A 139 -0.32 3.86 -1.37
N ALA A 140 -0.36 5.11 -0.91
CA ALA A 140 -1.52 5.63 -0.21
C ALA A 140 -2.70 5.82 -1.16
N TYR A 141 -3.77 5.06 -0.96
CA TYR A 141 -5.04 5.24 -1.66
C TYR A 141 -5.88 6.34 -1.00
N PRO A 142 -6.67 7.11 -1.77
CA PRO A 142 -7.56 8.15 -1.23
C PRO A 142 -8.84 7.52 -0.68
N ALA A 143 -8.69 6.67 0.32
CA ALA A 143 -9.75 5.86 0.91
C ALA A 143 -10.64 6.66 1.87
N ASN A 144 -10.23 7.88 2.25
CA ASN A 144 -10.91 8.72 3.23
C ASN A 144 -11.06 8.02 4.60
N TYR A 145 -12.15 8.27 5.30
CA TYR A 145 -12.47 7.70 6.61
C TYR A 145 -13.98 7.43 6.72
N ILE A 146 -14.37 6.64 7.70
CA ILE A 146 -15.78 6.42 8.05
C ILE A 146 -16.09 7.19 9.32
N PHE A 147 -17.13 8.01 9.26
CA PHE A 147 -17.70 8.69 10.42
C PHE A 147 -19.04 8.07 10.77
N ILE A 148 -19.15 7.53 11.99
CA ILE A 148 -20.34 6.77 12.45
C ILE A 148 -20.61 5.60 11.49
N ASN A 149 -21.66 5.63 10.72
CA ASN A 149 -22.07 4.61 9.75
C ASN A 149 -22.15 5.19 8.34
N SER A 150 -21.40 6.27 8.05
CA SER A 150 -21.35 6.85 6.71
C SER A 150 -20.54 5.98 5.74
N THR A 151 -20.86 6.11 4.45
CA THR A 151 -19.96 5.62 3.41
C THR A 151 -18.86 6.68 3.21
N PRO A 152 -17.58 6.27 3.09
CA PRO A 152 -16.50 7.20 2.81
C PRO A 152 -16.73 7.97 1.51
N ILE A 153 -16.37 9.25 1.51
CA ILE A 153 -16.28 10.04 0.28
C ILE A 153 -14.87 9.83 -0.25
N GLU A 154 -14.72 8.98 -1.25
CA GLU A 154 -13.41 8.63 -1.80
C GLU A 154 -12.83 9.71 -2.72
N GLY A 155 -11.53 9.65 -2.94
CA GLY A 155 -10.86 10.35 -4.03
C GLY A 155 -10.00 11.55 -3.64
N ASP A 156 -10.05 12.03 -2.41
CA ASP A 156 -9.37 13.25 -2.01
C ASP A 156 -8.49 13.14 -0.74
N ILE A 157 -8.68 12.11 0.09
CA ILE A 157 -7.95 11.94 1.35
C ILE A 157 -7.50 10.48 1.53
N ALA A 158 -6.22 10.29 1.91
CA ALA A 158 -5.73 9.07 2.54
C ALA A 158 -5.45 9.37 4.00
N GLU A 159 -6.06 8.62 4.93
CA GLU A 159 -5.95 8.90 6.35
C GLU A 159 -5.70 7.62 7.16
N PHE A 160 -4.74 7.69 8.09
CA PHE A 160 -4.24 6.53 8.80
C PHE A 160 -4.15 6.81 10.30
N TRP A 161 -4.53 5.81 11.12
CA TRP A 161 -4.26 5.85 12.55
C TRP A 161 -2.78 5.91 12.86
N THR A 162 -2.47 6.61 13.93
CA THR A 162 -1.19 6.51 14.63
C THR A 162 -1.37 5.77 15.96
N ALA A 163 -0.28 5.20 16.47
CA ALA A 163 -0.26 4.60 17.80
C ALA A 163 -0.56 5.63 18.92
N ASP A 164 -0.27 6.90 18.66
CA ASP A 164 -0.53 8.02 19.58
C ASP A 164 -2.02 8.37 19.66
N GLY A 165 -2.85 7.79 18.78
CA GLY A 165 -4.30 8.04 18.71
C GLY A 165 -4.68 9.32 17.98
N GLU A 166 -3.77 9.82 17.16
CA GLU A 166 -3.98 10.87 16.18
C GLU A 166 -4.04 10.26 14.77
N THR A 167 -4.18 11.06 13.75
CA THR A 167 -4.14 10.60 12.37
C THR A 167 -3.07 11.33 11.55
N PHE A 168 -2.50 10.58 10.62
CA PHE A 168 -1.68 11.11 9.53
C PHE A 168 -2.52 11.13 8.26
N SER A 169 -2.58 12.27 7.59
CA SER A 169 -3.42 12.48 6.42
C SER A 169 -2.62 13.04 5.26
N ILE A 170 -2.87 12.48 4.07
CA ILE A 170 -2.47 13.05 2.78
C ILE A 170 -3.76 13.46 2.09
N GLN A 171 -3.89 14.72 1.70
CA GLN A 171 -5.13 15.21 1.10
C GLN A 171 -4.88 16.12 -0.09
N GLU A 172 -5.80 16.09 -1.05
CA GLU A 172 -5.88 17.10 -2.11
C GLU A 172 -6.23 18.46 -1.50
N ALA A 173 -5.54 19.51 -1.94
CA ALA A 173 -5.66 20.85 -1.39
C ALA A 173 -5.41 21.91 -2.47
N GLY A 174 -5.77 23.14 -2.14
CA GLY A 174 -5.63 24.29 -3.04
C GLY A 174 -6.84 24.51 -3.93
N THR A 175 -6.81 25.58 -4.70
CA THR A 175 -7.94 26.01 -5.54
C THR A 175 -8.28 25.04 -6.66
N ASN A 176 -7.29 24.27 -7.12
CA ASN A 176 -7.46 23.32 -8.23
C ASN A 176 -7.48 21.86 -7.77
N LEU A 177 -7.41 21.60 -6.45
CA LEU A 177 -7.32 20.27 -5.86
C LEU A 177 -6.23 19.36 -6.46
N SER A 178 -5.29 19.94 -7.23
CA SER A 178 -4.16 19.21 -7.85
C SER A 178 -2.91 19.17 -6.98
N SER A 179 -2.87 20.01 -5.95
CA SER A 179 -1.80 20.02 -4.96
C SER A 179 -2.15 19.10 -3.81
N LEU A 180 -1.12 18.48 -3.26
CA LEU A 180 -1.24 17.57 -2.12
C LEU A 180 -0.60 18.19 -0.90
N ARG A 181 -1.15 17.91 0.25
CA ARG A 181 -0.52 18.26 1.54
C ARG A 181 -0.61 17.12 2.53
N ILE A 182 0.33 17.13 3.46
CA ILE A 182 0.36 16.23 4.60
C ILE A 182 -0.02 17.02 5.85
N SER A 183 -0.87 16.45 6.67
CA SER A 183 -1.31 17.02 7.94
C SER A 183 -1.42 15.94 9.01
N LEU A 184 -1.44 16.38 10.25
CA LEU A 184 -1.73 15.56 11.42
C LEU A 184 -2.99 16.12 12.09
N PHE A 185 -3.88 15.23 12.49
CA PHE A 185 -5.12 15.61 13.15
C PHE A 185 -5.29 14.83 14.44
N GLN A 186 -5.82 15.48 15.46
CA GLN A 186 -6.36 14.79 16.62
C GLN A 186 -7.76 14.28 16.31
N SER A 187 -7.92 12.97 16.34
CA SER A 187 -9.26 12.38 16.26
C SER A 187 -9.86 12.29 17.66
N ASN A 188 -10.76 13.22 17.95
CA ASN A 188 -11.46 13.28 19.25
C ASN A 188 -12.78 12.50 19.26
N HIS A 189 -13.16 11.90 18.14
CA HIS A 189 -14.42 11.16 18.01
C HIS A 189 -14.18 9.66 18.06
N PRO A 190 -14.76 8.95 19.06
CA PRO A 190 -14.62 7.50 19.17
C PRO A 190 -15.27 6.72 18.03
N GLU A 191 -16.16 7.36 17.26
CA GLU A 191 -16.86 6.74 16.13
C GLU A 191 -16.13 6.86 14.79
N TYR A 192 -15.01 7.56 14.73
CA TYR A 192 -14.19 7.62 13.50
C TYR A 192 -13.44 6.31 13.28
N ARG A 193 -13.43 5.88 12.02
CA ARG A 193 -12.67 4.73 11.55
C ARG A 193 -11.70 5.16 10.46
N PHE A 194 -10.44 4.80 10.63
CA PHE A 194 -9.38 5.08 9.66
C PHE A 194 -8.64 3.81 9.25
N ASN A 195 -7.88 3.91 8.17
CA ASN A 195 -7.00 2.83 7.75
C ASN A 195 -5.82 2.64 8.71
N VAL A 196 -5.21 1.45 8.67
CA VAL A 196 -4.05 1.09 9.47
C VAL A 196 -2.90 0.64 8.58
N ARG A 197 -1.70 1.10 8.89
CA ARG A 197 -0.43 0.65 8.32
C ARG A 197 0.48 0.14 9.43
N PHE A 198 1.52 -0.59 9.05
CA PHE A 198 2.53 -1.03 10.00
C PHE A 198 3.91 -0.61 9.55
N VAL A 199 4.77 -0.42 10.54
CA VAL A 199 6.17 0.01 10.36
C VAL A 199 7.10 -0.86 11.19
N LYS A 200 8.34 -1.02 10.71
CA LYS A 200 9.44 -1.68 11.42
C LYS A 200 10.72 -0.89 11.18
N ASP A 201 11.47 -0.61 12.24
CA ASP A 201 12.79 0.01 12.11
C ASP A 201 13.81 -1.02 11.56
N VAL A 202 14.68 -0.56 10.66
CA VAL A 202 15.80 -1.34 10.13
C VAL A 202 17.07 -0.87 10.83
N GLN A 203 17.82 -1.82 11.39
CA GLN A 203 19.13 -1.55 11.98
C GLN A 203 20.18 -1.31 10.91
#